data_8169eba8f449243dfd5bb7dc7a16bc14
#
_entry.id   8169eba8f449243dfd5bb7dc7a16bc14
#
_cell.length_a   1.000
_cell.length_b   1.000
_cell.length_c   1.000
_cell.angle_alpha   90.00
_cell.angle_beta   90.00
_cell.angle_gamma   90.00
#
_symmetry.space_group_name_H-M   'P 1'
#
loop_
_entity.id
_entity.type
_entity.pdbx_description
1 polymer ?
#
loop_
_entity_poly.entity_id
_entity_poly.type
_entity_poly.pdbx_seq_one_letter_code
_entity_poly.pdbx_strand_id
1 'polypeptide(L)'
;LTGGTVISSETGMELKEATLDMLGHARQVKVNKENTTIVDGAGDKDQIAARVGQIKAQIAETTSDYDREKLQERLAKLAGGVAVIQVGAATEVEMKERKLRIEDALAATRAAAEEGIVPGGGIALLSVQQNVAALLPKYSGDAKTGVQIILRALEEPIRQIAANAGVDGSVIVENIKTTKKRNAKKAAGYGYDALNDEYCDMIERGIIDPTKVTRSALQNAASVAAMVLTTESLVADIPAPEPAAPAGGAGMGGMY
;
A
#
# COMPACT_ATOMS: atom_id res chain seq x y z
N LEU A 1 -27.87 -1.50 9.01
CA LEU A 1 -27.78 -1.43 7.55
C LEU A 1 -28.77 -2.38 6.85
N THR A 2 -29.00 -3.56 7.40
CA THR A 2 -29.84 -4.61 6.78
C THR A 2 -31.19 -4.80 7.46
N GLY A 3 -31.44 -4.18 8.61
CA GLY A 3 -32.60 -4.41 9.46
C GLY A 3 -32.60 -5.73 10.24
N GLY A 4 -31.49 -6.47 10.20
CA GLY A 4 -31.34 -7.73 10.93
C GLY A 4 -31.05 -7.54 12.42
N THR A 5 -31.36 -8.56 13.20
CA THR A 5 -31.10 -8.62 14.65
C THR A 5 -29.79 -9.35 14.91
N VAL A 6 -28.92 -8.79 15.74
CA VAL A 6 -27.68 -9.46 16.17
C VAL A 6 -28.01 -10.49 17.25
N ILE A 7 -27.71 -11.76 16.94
CA ILE A 7 -27.85 -12.86 17.89
C ILE A 7 -26.51 -13.09 18.58
N SER A 8 -26.46 -12.85 19.87
CA SER A 8 -25.25 -12.99 20.70
C SER A 8 -25.63 -13.43 22.09
N SER A 9 -24.75 -14.20 22.73
CA SER A 9 -24.89 -14.55 24.15
C SER A 9 -24.92 -13.31 25.07
N GLU A 10 -24.29 -12.22 24.65
CA GLU A 10 -24.32 -10.94 25.37
C GLU A 10 -25.70 -10.28 25.36
N THR A 11 -26.49 -10.53 24.30
CA THR A 11 -27.89 -10.07 24.19
C THR A 11 -28.89 -11.06 24.79
N GLY A 12 -28.43 -12.17 25.36
CA GLY A 12 -29.27 -13.23 25.91
C GLY A 12 -29.99 -14.08 24.88
N MET A 13 -29.60 -13.99 23.61
CA MET A 13 -30.23 -14.73 22.50
C MET A 13 -29.35 -15.94 22.11
N GLU A 14 -29.99 -17.07 21.90
CA GLU A 14 -29.33 -18.27 21.37
C GLU A 14 -29.68 -18.49 19.91
N LEU A 15 -28.71 -19.00 19.14
CA LEU A 15 -28.90 -19.24 17.69
C LEU A 15 -30.07 -20.17 17.38
N LYS A 16 -30.37 -21.11 18.27
CA LYS A 16 -31.52 -22.04 18.14
C LYS A 16 -32.90 -21.34 18.15
N GLU A 17 -32.96 -20.11 18.68
CA GLU A 17 -34.17 -19.30 18.79
C GLU A 17 -34.34 -18.34 17.61
N ALA A 18 -33.36 -18.35 16.66
CA ALA A 18 -33.41 -17.47 15.50
C ALA A 18 -34.56 -17.83 14.56
N THR A 19 -35.30 -16.81 14.17
CA THR A 19 -36.42 -16.90 13.23
C THR A 19 -36.11 -16.09 11.94
N LEU A 20 -36.84 -16.34 10.87
CA LEU A 20 -36.58 -15.70 9.56
C LEU A 20 -36.80 -14.18 9.60
N ASP A 21 -37.67 -13.69 10.44
CA ASP A 21 -37.94 -12.26 10.65
C ASP A 21 -36.81 -11.50 11.32
N MET A 22 -35.87 -12.22 11.97
CA MET A 22 -34.67 -11.65 12.54
C MET A 22 -33.54 -11.45 11.49
N LEU A 23 -33.71 -12.02 10.29
CA LEU A 23 -32.72 -11.86 9.22
C LEU A 23 -32.85 -10.50 8.55
N GLY A 24 -31.71 -9.88 8.28
CA GLY A 24 -31.67 -8.65 7.50
C GLY A 24 -31.72 -8.91 6.00
N HIS A 25 -32.05 -7.86 5.24
CA HIS A 25 -32.13 -7.89 3.79
C HIS A 25 -31.13 -6.92 3.15
N ALA A 26 -30.56 -7.32 2.03
CA ALA A 26 -29.71 -6.47 1.21
C ALA A 26 -29.79 -6.93 -0.26
N ARG A 27 -29.57 -6.02 -1.21
CA ARG A 27 -29.49 -6.37 -2.63
C ARG A 27 -28.33 -7.29 -2.93
N GLN A 28 -27.17 -7.02 -2.36
CA GLN A 28 -25.95 -7.82 -2.54
C GLN A 28 -25.08 -7.77 -1.30
N VAL A 29 -24.51 -8.92 -0.94
CA VAL A 29 -23.49 -9.03 0.10
C VAL A 29 -22.27 -9.71 -0.50
N LYS A 30 -21.10 -9.08 -0.37
CA LYS A 30 -19.81 -9.64 -0.74
C LYS A 30 -18.99 -9.85 0.52
N VAL A 31 -18.61 -11.09 0.77
CA VAL A 31 -17.78 -11.48 1.92
C VAL A 31 -16.43 -11.96 1.42
N ASN A 32 -15.37 -11.41 1.96
CA ASN A 32 -14.02 -11.91 1.81
C ASN A 32 -13.38 -12.13 3.18
N LYS A 33 -12.12 -12.52 3.22
CA LYS A 33 -11.41 -12.83 4.47
C LYS A 33 -11.38 -11.64 5.45
N GLU A 34 -11.34 -10.42 4.96
CA GLU A 34 -11.07 -9.22 5.76
C GLU A 34 -12.27 -8.28 5.84
N ASN A 35 -13.18 -8.34 4.87
CA ASN A 35 -14.28 -7.39 4.75
C ASN A 35 -15.60 -8.06 4.35
N THR A 36 -16.68 -7.54 4.91
CA THR A 36 -18.05 -7.80 4.45
C THR A 36 -18.63 -6.51 3.90
N THR A 37 -18.93 -6.49 2.59
CA THR A 37 -19.51 -5.35 1.91
C THR A 37 -20.99 -5.58 1.68
N ILE A 38 -21.83 -4.71 2.23
CA ILE A 38 -23.28 -4.74 2.07
C ILE A 38 -23.67 -3.62 1.11
N VAL A 39 -24.33 -3.97 0.00
CA VAL A 39 -24.79 -3.03 -1.02
C VAL A 39 -26.31 -2.98 -0.98
N ASP A 40 -26.85 -1.77 -0.86
CA ASP A 40 -28.30 -1.51 -0.75
C ASP A 40 -28.95 -2.38 0.34
N GLY A 41 -28.52 -2.19 1.58
CA GLY A 41 -29.17 -2.80 2.74
C GLY A 41 -30.56 -2.21 2.94
N ALA A 42 -31.53 -3.06 3.28
CA ALA A 42 -32.94 -2.71 3.45
C ALA A 42 -33.27 -2.26 4.89
N GLY A 43 -32.29 -1.83 5.67
CA GLY A 43 -32.50 -1.30 7.02
C GLY A 43 -33.25 0.02 7.02
N ASP A 44 -33.98 0.26 8.11
CA ASP A 44 -34.78 1.49 8.32
C ASP A 44 -33.84 2.71 8.40
N LYS A 45 -34.13 3.74 7.57
CA LYS A 45 -33.30 4.95 7.46
C LYS A 45 -33.29 5.78 8.74
N ASP A 46 -34.40 5.82 9.48
CA ASP A 46 -34.51 6.60 10.70
C ASP A 46 -33.69 5.95 11.84
N GLN A 47 -33.71 4.61 11.89
CA GLN A 47 -32.87 3.86 12.83
C GLN A 47 -31.37 4.01 12.51
N ILE A 48 -31.01 4.01 11.21
CA ILE A 48 -29.63 4.28 10.79
C ILE A 48 -29.21 5.70 11.20
N ALA A 49 -30.05 6.69 10.96
CA ALA A 49 -29.80 8.09 11.35
C ALA A 49 -29.66 8.24 12.88
N ALA A 50 -30.52 7.57 13.66
CA ALA A 50 -30.42 7.55 15.11
C ALA A 50 -29.11 6.92 15.58
N ARG A 51 -28.67 5.82 14.97
CA ARG A 51 -27.38 5.19 15.26
C ARG A 51 -26.18 6.07 14.93
N VAL A 52 -26.24 6.76 13.79
CA VAL A 52 -25.24 7.78 13.39
C VAL A 52 -25.16 8.88 14.45
N GLY A 53 -26.30 9.36 14.96
CA GLY A 53 -26.36 10.35 16.03
C GLY A 53 -25.70 9.87 17.33
N GLN A 54 -25.98 8.62 17.74
CA GLN A 54 -25.34 8.00 18.91
C GLN A 54 -23.80 7.91 18.77
N ILE A 55 -23.31 7.49 17.61
CA ILE A 55 -21.85 7.39 17.37
C ILE A 55 -21.21 8.78 17.42
N LYS A 56 -21.84 9.81 16.85
CA LYS A 56 -21.34 11.19 16.94
C LYS A 56 -21.26 11.68 18.39
N ALA A 57 -22.22 11.37 19.21
CA ALA A 57 -22.19 11.70 20.65
C ALA A 57 -21.02 10.97 21.35
N GLN A 58 -20.85 9.67 21.08
CA GLN A 58 -19.73 8.90 21.64
C GLN A 58 -18.36 9.46 21.21
N ILE A 59 -18.21 9.92 19.98
CA ILE A 59 -16.98 10.58 19.49
C ILE A 59 -16.68 11.87 20.28
N ALA A 60 -17.71 12.61 20.66
CA ALA A 60 -17.56 13.85 21.43
C ALA A 60 -17.19 13.58 22.91
N GLU A 61 -17.63 12.49 23.46
CA GLU A 61 -17.46 12.12 24.86
C GLU A 61 -16.16 11.34 25.14
N THR A 62 -15.65 10.59 24.14
CA THR A 62 -14.47 9.73 24.35
C THR A 62 -13.19 10.55 24.50
N THR A 63 -12.39 10.17 25.51
CA THR A 63 -11.07 10.73 25.80
C THR A 63 -9.93 9.91 25.15
N SER A 64 -10.22 8.70 24.69
CA SER A 64 -9.26 7.81 24.03
C SER A 64 -9.15 8.15 22.53
N ASP A 65 -7.97 8.48 22.08
CA ASP A 65 -7.73 8.74 20.65
C ASP A 65 -7.95 7.50 19.78
N TYR A 66 -7.60 6.31 20.29
CA TYR A 66 -7.86 5.05 19.60
C TYR A 66 -9.36 4.79 19.42
N ASP A 67 -10.15 4.95 20.49
CA ASP A 67 -11.60 4.74 20.42
C ASP A 67 -12.27 5.78 19.50
N ARG A 68 -11.79 7.02 19.56
CA ARG A 68 -12.25 8.09 18.66
C ARG A 68 -12.03 7.72 17.19
N GLU A 69 -10.85 7.21 16.83
CA GLU A 69 -10.54 6.77 15.48
C GLU A 69 -11.46 5.62 15.04
N LYS A 70 -11.68 4.62 15.89
CA LYS A 70 -12.58 3.49 15.61
C LYS A 70 -14.05 3.89 15.46
N LEU A 71 -14.50 4.84 16.25
CA LEU A 71 -15.85 5.39 16.14
C LEU A 71 -16.02 6.23 14.85
N GLN A 72 -15.01 7.00 14.46
CA GLN A 72 -15.00 7.75 13.19
C GLN A 72 -15.03 6.80 11.97
N GLU A 73 -14.23 5.72 12.00
CA GLU A 73 -14.25 4.68 10.97
C GLU A 73 -15.65 4.05 10.85
N ARG A 74 -16.27 3.70 11.97
CA ARG A 74 -17.62 3.14 12.02
C ARG A 74 -18.67 4.13 11.48
N LEU A 75 -18.55 5.40 11.86
CA LEU A 75 -19.43 6.46 11.37
C LEU A 75 -19.34 6.60 9.84
N ALA A 76 -18.14 6.61 9.30
CA ALA A 76 -17.92 6.69 7.85
C ALA A 76 -18.56 5.53 7.09
N LYS A 77 -18.47 4.31 7.62
CA LYS A 77 -19.10 3.12 7.02
C LYS A 77 -20.64 3.17 7.06
N LEU A 78 -21.23 3.78 8.08
CA LEU A 78 -22.70 3.92 8.20
C LEU A 78 -23.26 5.08 7.38
N ALA A 79 -22.55 6.21 7.34
CA ALA A 79 -23.04 7.45 6.72
C ALA A 79 -22.57 7.63 5.27
N GLY A 80 -21.50 6.95 4.86
CA GLY A 80 -20.79 7.23 3.60
C GLY A 80 -21.29 6.47 2.37
N GLY A 81 -22.14 5.46 2.53
CA GLY A 81 -22.54 4.60 1.42
C GLY A 81 -21.40 3.73 0.84
N VAL A 82 -21.70 2.98 -0.21
CA VAL A 82 -20.76 2.10 -0.92
C VAL A 82 -20.70 2.49 -2.39
N ALA A 83 -19.53 2.90 -2.87
CA ALA A 83 -19.29 3.08 -4.28
C ALA A 83 -18.85 1.75 -4.92
N VAL A 84 -19.46 1.38 -6.03
CA VAL A 84 -19.13 0.17 -6.80
C VAL A 84 -18.51 0.56 -8.13
N ILE A 85 -17.23 0.26 -8.31
CA ILE A 85 -16.54 0.46 -9.59
C ILE A 85 -16.63 -0.85 -10.37
N GLN A 86 -17.32 -0.82 -11.51
CA GLN A 86 -17.41 -1.96 -12.41
C GLN A 86 -16.25 -1.91 -13.41
N VAL A 87 -15.52 -3.01 -13.52
CA VAL A 87 -14.35 -3.14 -14.40
C VAL A 87 -14.64 -4.18 -15.46
N GLY A 88 -14.39 -3.84 -16.72
CA GLY A 88 -14.53 -4.74 -17.85
C GLY A 88 -13.35 -4.58 -18.82
N ALA A 89 -13.08 -5.64 -19.58
CA ALA A 89 -12.09 -5.66 -20.66
C ALA A 89 -12.46 -6.73 -21.70
N ALA A 90 -11.77 -6.75 -22.83
CA ALA A 90 -12.01 -7.71 -23.90
C ALA A 90 -11.55 -9.13 -23.54
N THR A 91 -10.54 -9.28 -22.69
CA THR A 91 -10.00 -10.55 -22.24
C THR A 91 -9.98 -10.65 -20.71
N GLU A 92 -9.99 -11.87 -20.20
CA GLU A 92 -9.92 -12.12 -18.74
C GLU A 92 -8.61 -11.61 -18.13
N VAL A 93 -7.49 -11.76 -18.85
CA VAL A 93 -6.17 -11.32 -18.39
C VAL A 93 -6.15 -9.78 -18.26
N GLU A 94 -6.60 -9.08 -19.28
CA GLU A 94 -6.70 -7.62 -19.28
C GLU A 94 -7.64 -7.12 -18.19
N MET A 95 -8.78 -7.80 -17.98
CA MET A 95 -9.72 -7.47 -16.91
C MET A 95 -9.08 -7.60 -15.53
N LYS A 96 -8.33 -8.69 -15.29
CA LYS A 96 -7.59 -8.91 -14.03
C LYS A 96 -6.53 -7.84 -13.81
N GLU A 97 -5.74 -7.52 -14.84
CA GLU A 97 -4.72 -6.46 -14.75
C GLU A 97 -5.35 -5.11 -14.41
N ARG A 98 -6.43 -4.73 -15.12
CA ARG A 98 -7.14 -3.47 -14.90
C ARG A 98 -7.74 -3.40 -13.50
N LYS A 99 -8.31 -4.52 -13.03
CA LYS A 99 -8.84 -4.62 -11.67
C LYS A 99 -7.75 -4.42 -10.61
N LEU A 100 -6.62 -5.13 -10.74
CA LEU A 100 -5.49 -5.00 -9.80
C LEU A 100 -4.93 -3.58 -9.77
N ARG A 101 -4.83 -2.92 -10.94
CA ARG A 101 -4.39 -1.52 -11.04
C ARG A 101 -5.34 -0.56 -10.30
N ILE A 102 -6.65 -0.78 -10.39
CA ILE A 102 -7.64 0.04 -9.67
C ILE A 102 -7.58 -0.26 -8.16
N GLU A 103 -7.42 -1.51 -7.76
CA GLU A 103 -7.27 -1.90 -6.35
C GLU A 103 -6.01 -1.27 -5.73
N ASP A 104 -4.89 -1.26 -6.46
CA ASP A 104 -3.65 -0.61 -6.05
C ASP A 104 -3.82 0.91 -5.90
N ALA A 105 -4.42 1.57 -6.88
CA ALA A 105 -4.71 3.01 -6.82
C ALA A 105 -5.61 3.37 -5.63
N LEU A 106 -6.60 2.53 -5.32
CA LEU A 106 -7.48 2.71 -4.16
C LEU A 106 -6.70 2.58 -2.84
N ALA A 107 -5.84 1.56 -2.74
CA ALA A 107 -4.99 1.34 -1.56
C ALA A 107 -4.02 2.50 -1.35
N ALA A 108 -3.37 2.98 -2.43
CA ALA A 108 -2.48 4.14 -2.41
C ALA A 108 -3.22 5.43 -1.96
N THR A 109 -4.44 5.65 -2.48
CA THR A 109 -5.28 6.80 -2.10
C THR A 109 -5.65 6.77 -0.61
N ARG A 110 -6.00 5.61 -0.06
CA ARG A 110 -6.28 5.45 1.38
C ARG A 110 -5.03 5.72 2.22
N ALA A 111 -3.89 5.14 1.84
CA ALA A 111 -2.63 5.37 2.53
C ALA A 111 -2.22 6.86 2.51
N ALA A 112 -2.47 7.56 1.39
CA ALA A 112 -2.24 8.99 1.27
C ALA A 112 -3.18 9.83 2.15
N ALA A 113 -4.43 9.42 2.30
CA ALA A 113 -5.38 10.09 3.19
C ALA A 113 -5.01 9.94 4.68
N GLU A 114 -4.35 8.84 5.05
CA GLU A 114 -3.94 8.57 6.43
C GLU A 114 -2.68 9.36 6.86
N GLU A 115 -1.63 9.37 6.04
CA GLU A 115 -0.32 9.95 6.41
C GLU A 115 0.17 11.05 5.43
N GLY A 116 -0.65 11.46 4.48
CA GLY A 116 -0.28 12.46 3.48
C GLY A 116 0.58 11.89 2.35
N ILE A 117 1.13 12.80 1.54
CA ILE A 117 1.90 12.50 0.35
C ILE A 117 3.32 13.06 0.43
N VAL A 118 4.21 12.45 -0.31
CA VAL A 118 5.60 12.89 -0.52
C VAL A 118 5.93 12.93 -2.01
N PRO A 119 7.01 13.62 -2.44
CA PRO A 119 7.49 13.53 -3.82
C PRO A 119 7.80 12.07 -4.19
N GLY A 120 7.23 11.60 -5.30
CA GLY A 120 7.42 10.25 -5.81
C GLY A 120 8.75 10.05 -6.54
N GLY A 121 8.85 8.95 -7.27
CA GLY A 121 10.03 8.64 -8.06
C GLY A 121 11.32 8.41 -7.26
N GLY A 122 11.21 7.98 -6.01
CA GLY A 122 12.35 7.78 -5.11
C GLY A 122 12.91 9.08 -4.49
N ILE A 123 12.32 10.24 -4.79
CA ILE A 123 12.82 11.54 -4.35
C ILE A 123 12.65 11.76 -2.84
N ALA A 124 11.59 11.24 -2.26
CA ALA A 124 11.37 11.32 -0.81
C ALA A 124 12.54 10.70 -0.05
N LEU A 125 12.98 9.50 -0.41
CA LEU A 125 14.10 8.80 0.21
C LEU A 125 15.42 9.50 -0.03
N LEU A 126 15.66 10.00 -1.25
CA LEU A 126 16.85 10.78 -1.56
C LEU A 126 16.93 12.08 -0.74
N SER A 127 15.78 12.69 -0.46
CA SER A 127 15.69 13.97 0.27
C SER A 127 16.08 13.83 1.75
N VAL A 128 15.77 12.70 2.39
CA VAL A 128 16.12 12.46 3.79
C VAL A 128 17.59 12.05 4.00
N GLN A 129 18.33 11.81 2.92
CA GLN A 129 19.74 11.41 2.97
C GLN A 129 20.60 12.38 3.79
N GLN A 130 20.36 13.70 3.69
CA GLN A 130 21.11 14.69 4.45
C GLN A 130 20.91 14.55 5.96
N ASN A 131 19.69 14.22 6.38
CA ASN A 131 19.37 14.01 7.80
C ASN A 131 20.07 12.76 8.34
N VAL A 132 20.13 11.69 7.54
CA VAL A 132 20.86 10.47 7.90
C VAL A 132 22.37 10.72 7.91
N ALA A 133 22.91 11.47 6.94
CA ALA A 133 24.33 11.84 6.89
C ALA A 133 24.79 12.64 8.12
N ALA A 134 23.91 13.45 8.69
CA ALA A 134 24.17 14.20 9.93
C ALA A 134 24.40 13.30 11.16
N LEU A 135 24.08 12.01 11.06
CA LEU A 135 24.35 11.03 12.12
C LEU A 135 25.78 10.48 12.06
N LEU A 136 26.47 10.53 10.90
CA LEU A 136 27.81 9.98 10.71
C LEU A 136 28.85 10.43 11.75
N PRO A 137 28.89 11.71 12.17
CA PRO A 137 29.83 12.16 13.20
C PRO A 137 29.52 11.62 14.61
N LYS A 138 28.29 11.16 14.85
CA LYS A 138 27.82 10.66 16.15
C LYS A 138 28.20 9.21 16.40
N TYR A 139 28.59 8.48 15.36
CA TYR A 139 28.88 7.05 15.42
C TYR A 139 30.32 6.75 14.92
N SER A 140 30.90 5.65 15.42
CA SER A 140 32.20 5.13 15.02
C SER A 140 32.13 3.62 14.80
N GLY A 141 33.17 3.03 14.18
CA GLY A 141 33.26 1.59 13.92
C GLY A 141 32.03 1.08 13.10
N ASP A 142 31.55 -0.09 13.47
CA ASP A 142 30.47 -0.79 12.73
C ASP A 142 29.15 -0.03 12.69
N ALA A 143 28.82 0.71 13.74
CA ALA A 143 27.64 1.55 13.76
C ALA A 143 27.69 2.65 12.67
N LYS A 144 28.86 3.24 12.45
CA LYS A 144 29.08 4.21 11.35
C LYS A 144 28.93 3.54 9.99
N THR A 145 29.46 2.33 9.84
CA THR A 145 29.29 1.52 8.63
C THR A 145 27.81 1.24 8.35
N GLY A 146 27.02 0.90 9.37
CA GLY A 146 25.56 0.74 9.25
C GLY A 146 24.87 2.00 8.74
N VAL A 147 25.24 3.18 9.24
CA VAL A 147 24.70 4.45 8.72
C VAL A 147 25.08 4.66 7.25
N GLN A 148 26.30 4.31 6.84
CA GLN A 148 26.74 4.40 5.45
C GLN A 148 25.96 3.45 4.52
N ILE A 149 25.63 2.24 4.99
CA ILE A 149 24.79 1.28 4.25
C ILE A 149 23.41 1.88 3.98
N ILE A 150 22.78 2.45 5.01
CA ILE A 150 21.48 3.10 4.86
C ILE A 150 21.55 4.28 3.88
N LEU A 151 22.58 5.13 3.98
CA LEU A 151 22.79 6.25 3.06
C LEU A 151 22.85 5.78 1.59
N ARG A 152 23.54 4.68 1.35
CA ARG A 152 23.63 4.12 0.01
C ARG A 152 22.30 3.53 -0.44
N ALA A 153 21.62 2.78 0.43
CA ALA A 153 20.32 2.15 0.13
C ALA A 153 19.24 3.17 -0.23
N LEU A 154 19.24 4.37 0.36
CA LEU A 154 18.27 5.42 0.07
C LEU A 154 18.34 5.95 -1.38
N GLU A 155 19.41 5.70 -2.12
CA GLU A 155 19.55 6.07 -3.53
C GLU A 155 19.00 5.00 -4.49
N GLU A 156 18.92 3.74 -4.04
CA GLU A 156 18.62 2.62 -4.93
C GLU A 156 17.25 2.71 -5.63
N PRO A 157 16.15 3.19 -4.98
CA PRO A 157 14.87 3.29 -5.67
C PRO A 157 14.90 4.20 -6.89
N ILE A 158 15.50 5.38 -6.81
CA ILE A 158 15.60 6.27 -7.98
C ILE A 158 16.60 5.75 -9.02
N ARG A 159 17.67 5.09 -8.58
CA ARG A 159 18.61 4.43 -9.50
C ARG A 159 17.94 3.35 -10.31
N GLN A 160 17.11 2.53 -9.65
CA GLN A 160 16.37 1.47 -10.33
C GLN A 160 15.33 2.02 -11.32
N ILE A 161 14.62 3.09 -10.95
CA ILE A 161 13.66 3.77 -11.86
C ILE A 161 14.40 4.27 -13.11
N ALA A 162 15.55 4.95 -12.92
CA ALA A 162 16.36 5.43 -14.04
C ALA A 162 16.88 4.28 -14.92
N ALA A 163 17.39 3.21 -14.31
CA ALA A 163 17.86 2.02 -15.02
C ALA A 163 16.74 1.36 -15.84
N ASN A 164 15.53 1.26 -15.29
CA ASN A 164 14.35 0.74 -15.99
C ASN A 164 13.95 1.61 -17.19
N ALA A 165 14.25 2.90 -17.14
CA ALA A 165 14.07 3.84 -18.25
C ALA A 165 15.26 3.86 -19.23
N GLY A 166 16.29 3.03 -19.02
CA GLY A 166 17.49 2.96 -19.87
C GLY A 166 18.51 4.07 -19.62
N VAL A 167 18.42 4.79 -18.49
CA VAL A 167 19.30 5.93 -18.14
C VAL A 167 20.22 5.56 -16.97
N ASP A 168 21.44 6.15 -16.94
CA ASP A 168 22.33 5.93 -15.81
C ASP A 168 21.82 6.63 -14.53
N GLY A 169 21.42 5.83 -13.58
CA GLY A 169 20.92 6.31 -12.28
C GLY A 169 21.94 7.13 -11.49
N SER A 170 23.25 6.93 -11.69
CA SER A 170 24.28 7.70 -11.02
C SER A 170 24.29 9.15 -11.48
N VAL A 171 24.12 9.36 -12.78
CA VAL A 171 24.03 10.71 -13.39
C VAL A 171 22.78 11.43 -12.89
N ILE A 172 21.64 10.72 -12.87
CA ILE A 172 20.38 11.29 -12.40
C ILE A 172 20.49 11.74 -10.92
N VAL A 173 20.99 10.86 -10.04
CA VAL A 173 21.14 11.15 -8.60
C VAL A 173 22.08 12.36 -8.39
N GLU A 174 23.22 12.41 -9.08
CA GLU A 174 24.18 13.51 -8.94
C GLU A 174 23.61 14.84 -9.43
N ASN A 175 22.91 14.85 -10.55
CA ASN A 175 22.24 16.05 -11.07
C ASN A 175 21.21 16.59 -10.07
N ILE A 176 20.40 15.72 -9.47
CA ILE A 176 19.41 16.13 -8.47
C ILE A 176 20.10 16.71 -7.24
N LYS A 177 21.14 16.03 -6.70
CA LYS A 177 21.90 16.49 -5.53
C LYS A 177 22.56 17.84 -5.77
N THR A 178 23.16 18.01 -6.93
CA THR A 178 23.86 19.25 -7.31
C THR A 178 22.85 20.42 -7.47
N THR A 179 21.73 20.18 -8.11
CA THR A 179 20.68 21.19 -8.29
C THR A 179 20.05 21.60 -6.95
N LYS A 180 19.79 20.64 -6.06
CA LYS A 180 19.28 20.92 -4.70
C LYS A 180 20.26 21.77 -3.89
N LYS A 181 21.56 21.53 -3.99
CA LYS A 181 22.60 22.36 -3.33
C LYS A 181 22.64 23.78 -3.85
N ARG A 182 22.44 23.99 -5.18
CA ARG A 182 22.47 25.31 -5.83
C ARG A 182 21.21 26.13 -5.59
N ASN A 183 20.07 25.48 -5.42
CA ASN A 183 18.77 26.16 -5.33
C ASN A 183 17.91 25.57 -4.21
N ALA A 184 18.03 26.11 -3.01
CA ALA A 184 17.28 25.66 -1.84
C ALA A 184 15.73 25.75 -2.00
N LYS A 185 15.22 26.64 -2.85
CA LYS A 185 13.77 26.74 -3.12
C LYS A 185 13.23 25.56 -3.93
N LYS A 186 14.08 24.94 -4.76
CA LYS A 186 13.73 23.71 -5.53
C LYS A 186 14.01 22.42 -4.76
N ALA A 187 14.51 22.51 -3.52
CA ALA A 187 15.10 21.35 -2.86
C ALA A 187 14.11 20.25 -2.49
N ALA A 188 12.86 20.56 -2.15
CA ALA A 188 11.94 19.60 -1.56
C ALA A 188 11.32 18.62 -2.56
N GLY A 189 10.91 19.11 -3.74
CA GLY A 189 10.17 18.33 -4.73
C GLY A 189 10.93 18.01 -6.02
N TYR A 190 12.13 18.55 -6.23
CA TYR A 190 12.89 18.43 -7.46
C TYR A 190 13.37 17.01 -7.71
N GLY A 191 12.99 16.44 -8.84
CA GLY A 191 13.27 15.07 -9.21
C GLY A 191 13.39 14.86 -10.72
N TYR A 192 13.36 13.59 -11.14
CA TYR A 192 13.45 13.17 -12.53
C TYR A 192 12.19 12.42 -12.94
N ASP A 193 11.50 12.94 -13.95
CA ASP A 193 10.37 12.30 -14.62
C ASP A 193 10.90 11.36 -15.72
N ALA A 194 10.90 10.06 -15.41
CA ALA A 194 11.43 9.04 -16.31
C ALA A 194 10.59 8.80 -17.57
N LEU A 195 9.31 9.24 -17.58
CA LEU A 195 8.44 9.11 -18.75
C LEU A 195 8.79 10.14 -19.82
N ASN A 196 9.09 11.38 -19.39
CA ASN A 196 9.34 12.51 -20.32
C ASN A 196 10.83 12.85 -20.44
N ASP A 197 11.71 12.14 -19.71
CA ASP A 197 13.16 12.40 -19.66
C ASP A 197 13.48 13.85 -19.23
N GLU A 198 12.78 14.34 -18.20
CA GLU A 198 12.87 15.72 -17.74
C GLU A 198 13.13 15.81 -16.23
N TYR A 199 13.81 16.89 -15.83
CA TYR A 199 13.92 17.28 -14.41
C TYR A 199 12.85 18.31 -14.06
N CYS A 200 11.99 17.98 -13.07
CA CYS A 200 10.85 18.81 -12.71
C CYS A 200 10.57 18.81 -11.20
N ASP A 201 9.62 19.62 -10.76
CA ASP A 201 9.02 19.44 -9.44
C ASP A 201 8.02 18.27 -9.50
N MET A 202 8.28 17.23 -8.71
CA MET A 202 7.51 15.99 -8.73
C MET A 202 6.07 16.20 -8.24
N ILE A 203 5.88 17.11 -7.26
CA ILE A 203 4.55 17.40 -6.71
C ILE A 203 3.71 18.17 -7.73
N GLU A 204 4.28 19.19 -8.36
CA GLU A 204 3.59 19.97 -9.39
C GLU A 204 3.25 19.10 -10.61
N ARG A 205 4.10 18.14 -10.94
CA ARG A 205 3.88 17.21 -12.04
C ARG A 205 2.88 16.09 -11.70
N GLY A 206 2.48 15.96 -10.43
CA GLY A 206 1.59 14.91 -9.97
C GLY A 206 2.27 13.54 -9.77
N ILE A 207 3.60 13.50 -9.72
CA ILE A 207 4.39 12.29 -9.42
C ILE A 207 4.59 12.25 -7.92
N ILE A 208 3.65 11.60 -7.24
CA ILE A 208 3.55 11.57 -5.77
C ILE A 208 3.44 10.15 -5.25
N ASP A 209 3.96 9.90 -4.06
CA ASP A 209 3.84 8.64 -3.34
C ASP A 209 3.12 8.87 -2.00
N PRO A 210 2.35 7.88 -1.50
CA PRO A 210 1.83 7.91 -0.14
C PRO A 210 2.98 7.81 0.87
N THR A 211 3.00 8.71 1.86
CA THR A 211 4.03 8.70 2.92
C THR A 211 4.08 7.37 3.66
N LYS A 212 2.91 6.81 3.99
CA LYS A 212 2.77 5.52 4.67
C LYS A 212 3.47 4.38 3.93
N VAL A 213 3.32 4.32 2.60
CA VAL A 213 3.93 3.28 1.77
C VAL A 213 5.44 3.41 1.78
N THR A 214 5.98 4.61 1.49
CA THR A 214 7.43 4.87 1.45
C THR A 214 8.08 4.61 2.80
N ARG A 215 7.46 5.06 3.89
CA ARG A 215 7.94 4.84 5.26
C ARG A 215 7.94 3.35 5.63
N SER A 216 6.82 2.66 5.40
CA SER A 216 6.68 1.23 5.74
C SER A 216 7.62 0.36 4.92
N ALA A 217 7.84 0.67 3.65
CA ALA A 217 8.79 -0.04 2.80
C ALA A 217 10.21 0.02 3.38
N LEU A 218 10.69 1.21 3.75
CA LEU A 218 12.00 1.39 4.35
C LEU A 218 12.11 0.67 5.71
N GLN A 219 11.10 0.81 6.56
CA GLN A 219 11.07 0.18 7.89
C GLN A 219 11.12 -1.35 7.80
N ASN A 220 10.29 -1.94 6.94
CA ASN A 220 10.24 -3.38 6.75
C ASN A 220 11.52 -3.92 6.11
N ALA A 221 12.07 -3.23 5.11
CA ALA A 221 13.33 -3.60 4.49
C ALA A 221 14.48 -3.58 5.50
N ALA A 222 14.57 -2.55 6.32
CA ALA A 222 15.59 -2.45 7.37
C ALA A 222 15.43 -3.57 8.43
N SER A 223 14.20 -3.91 8.81
CA SER A 223 13.91 -4.99 9.76
C SER A 223 14.38 -6.35 9.24
N VAL A 224 14.05 -6.67 7.97
CA VAL A 224 14.46 -7.93 7.36
C VAL A 224 15.97 -7.99 7.17
N ALA A 225 16.61 -6.90 6.70
CA ALA A 225 18.05 -6.83 6.55
C ALA A 225 18.78 -7.02 7.90
N ALA A 226 18.27 -6.41 8.97
CA ALA A 226 18.81 -6.59 10.32
C ALA A 226 18.73 -8.05 10.79
N MET A 227 17.59 -8.72 10.51
CA MET A 227 17.45 -10.16 10.82
C MET A 227 18.52 -11.00 10.10
N VAL A 228 18.73 -10.78 8.80
CA VAL A 228 19.73 -11.51 8.02
C VAL A 228 21.14 -11.25 8.58
N LEU A 229 21.46 -10.00 8.93
CA LEU A 229 22.76 -9.63 9.48
C LEU A 229 23.04 -10.25 10.86
N THR A 230 22.00 -10.59 11.63
CA THR A 230 22.14 -11.22 12.96
C THR A 230 22.13 -12.75 12.93
N THR A 231 21.94 -13.37 11.76
CA THR A 231 21.98 -14.84 11.60
C THR A 231 23.41 -15.29 11.24
N GLU A 232 23.83 -16.42 11.82
CA GLU A 232 25.15 -17.03 11.50
C GLU A 232 25.08 -17.96 10.30
N SER A 233 23.89 -18.49 9.97
CA SER A 233 23.69 -19.41 8.87
C SER A 233 22.31 -19.26 8.24
N LEU A 234 22.22 -19.54 6.95
CA LEU A 234 20.98 -19.65 6.19
C LEU A 234 20.79 -21.09 5.74
N VAL A 235 19.56 -21.59 5.92
CA VAL A 235 19.14 -22.90 5.38
C VAL A 235 18.13 -22.61 4.26
N ALA A 236 18.47 -23.07 3.05
CA ALA A 236 17.62 -22.92 1.88
C ALA A 236 17.49 -24.25 1.14
N ASP A 237 16.38 -24.45 0.46
CA ASP A 237 16.19 -25.60 -0.40
C ASP A 237 17.15 -25.55 -1.59
N ILE A 238 17.73 -26.70 -1.92
CA ILE A 238 18.52 -26.84 -3.15
C ILE A 238 17.53 -26.85 -4.32
N PRO A 239 17.67 -25.95 -5.32
CA PRO A 239 16.80 -25.95 -6.48
C PRO A 239 16.78 -27.35 -7.13
N ALA A 240 15.60 -27.95 -7.30
CA ALA A 240 15.47 -29.16 -8.05
C ALA A 240 15.93 -28.92 -9.51
N PRO A 241 16.70 -29.86 -10.12
CA PRO A 241 17.04 -29.73 -11.52
C PRO A 241 15.76 -29.69 -12.36
N GLU A 242 15.66 -28.74 -13.28
CA GLU A 242 14.55 -28.68 -14.21
C GLU A 242 14.38 -30.04 -14.89
N PRO A 243 13.15 -30.58 -14.96
CA PRO A 243 12.91 -31.83 -15.69
C PRO A 243 13.37 -31.63 -17.13
N ALA A 244 14.28 -32.49 -17.61
CA ALA A 244 14.76 -32.44 -18.98
C ALA A 244 13.55 -32.41 -19.92
N ALA A 245 13.52 -31.41 -20.81
CA ALA A 245 12.49 -31.33 -21.83
C ALA A 245 12.40 -32.71 -22.53
N PRO A 246 11.22 -33.27 -22.75
CA PRO A 246 11.09 -34.55 -23.42
C PRO A 246 11.82 -34.48 -24.75
N ALA A 247 12.81 -35.36 -24.94
CA ALA A 247 13.55 -35.48 -26.17
C ALA A 247 12.53 -35.65 -27.30
N GLY A 248 12.45 -34.62 -28.15
CA GLY A 248 11.53 -34.65 -29.29
C GLY A 248 11.69 -35.97 -30.05
N GLY A 249 10.61 -36.71 -30.11
CA GLY A 249 10.59 -37.99 -30.80
C GLY A 249 11.09 -37.81 -32.23
N ALA A 250 12.17 -38.48 -32.56
CA ALA A 250 12.64 -38.62 -33.92
C ALA A 250 11.48 -39.13 -34.76
N GLY A 251 10.92 -38.27 -35.61
CA GLY A 251 9.92 -38.63 -36.59
C GLY A 251 10.51 -39.71 -37.50
N MET A 252 10.04 -40.93 -37.36
CA MET A 252 10.21 -41.97 -38.38
C MET A 252 9.51 -41.50 -39.66
N GLY A 253 10.31 -41.08 -40.61
CA GLY A 253 9.89 -41.02 -42.00
C GLY A 253 9.49 -42.43 -42.46
N GLY A 254 8.22 -42.65 -42.74
CA GLY A 254 7.68 -43.84 -43.34
C GLY A 254 7.17 -43.54 -44.72
N MET A 255 7.83 -44.13 -45.69
CA MET A 255 7.43 -44.29 -47.10
C MET A 255 5.95 -44.66 -47.23
N TYR A 256 5.27 -44.00 -48.10
CA TYR A 256 4.59 -44.41 -49.33
C TYR A 256 3.97 -43.19 -49.98
#